data_d3c8dcc47731b92172c290d3690d920d
#
_entry.id   d3c8dcc47731b92172c290d3690d920d
#
_cell.length_a   1.000
_cell.length_b   1.000
_cell.length_c   1.000
_cell.angle_alpha   90.00
_cell.angle_beta   90.00
_cell.angle_gamma   90.00
#
_symmetry.space_group_name_H-M   'P 1'
#
loop_
_entity.id
_entity.type
_entity.pdbx_description
1 polymer ?
#
loop_
_entity_poly.entity_id
_entity_poly.type
_entity_poly.pdbx_seq_one_letter_code
_entity_poly.pdbx_strand_id
1 'polypeptide(L)'
;MVKTFLFSFFEGPGKEASPEDLYLLSLLNCLIATFKVFAEKSKLGYERLDGFANLNLIQEPSGVSSFKNINIKLELFSPENRVKAERLFNKVESQSMIVNSVTTKVDINWIIKE
;
A
#
# COMPACT_ATOMS: atom_id res chain seq x y z
N MET A 1 -2.41 -0.09 -24.60
CA MET A 1 -2.42 1.22 -23.92
C MET A 1 -2.37 1.00 -22.40
N VAL A 2 -1.53 1.73 -21.71
CA VAL A 2 -1.41 1.65 -20.26
C VAL A 2 -2.17 2.80 -19.62
N LYS A 3 -3.02 2.49 -18.64
CA LYS A 3 -3.70 3.48 -17.81
C LYS A 3 -3.20 3.35 -16.38
N THR A 4 -3.07 4.49 -15.70
CA THR A 4 -2.62 4.54 -14.30
C THR A 4 -3.73 5.13 -13.43
N PHE A 5 -4.05 4.42 -12.34
CA PHE A 5 -4.95 4.89 -11.29
C PHE A 5 -4.13 5.19 -10.06
N LEU A 6 -4.39 6.34 -9.44
CA LEU A 6 -3.67 6.81 -8.25
C LEU A 6 -4.63 6.85 -7.06
N PHE A 7 -4.15 6.38 -5.92
CA PHE A 7 -4.87 6.46 -4.67
C PHE A 7 -3.92 6.86 -3.54
N SER A 8 -4.33 7.85 -2.77
CA SER A 8 -3.57 8.32 -1.61
C SER A 8 -4.43 8.17 -0.36
N PHE A 9 -3.83 7.68 0.73
CA PHE A 9 -4.52 7.46 1.99
C PHE A 9 -3.89 8.34 3.07
N PHE A 10 -4.35 9.59 3.17
CA PHE A 10 -4.00 10.49 4.25
C PHE A 10 -5.18 11.36 4.67
N GLU A 11 -6.14 11.62 3.78
CA GLU A 11 -7.42 12.25 4.11
C GLU A 11 -8.49 11.67 3.19
N GLY A 12 -9.68 11.46 3.70
CA GLY A 12 -10.77 10.92 2.91
C GLY A 12 -11.09 11.80 1.71
N PRO A 13 -11.10 11.26 0.49
CA PRO A 13 -11.25 12.06 -0.72
C PRO A 13 -12.65 12.60 -0.97
N GLY A 14 -13.65 12.14 -0.28
CA GLY A 14 -15.02 12.63 -0.48
C GLY A 14 -15.62 12.38 -1.86
N LYS A 15 -14.99 11.60 -2.71
CA LYS A 15 -15.46 11.23 -4.03
C LYS A 15 -15.85 9.77 -4.07
N GLU A 16 -16.79 9.44 -4.96
CA GLU A 16 -17.15 8.05 -5.18
C GLU A 16 -15.94 7.28 -5.70
N ALA A 17 -15.69 6.13 -5.09
CA ALA A 17 -14.58 5.29 -5.48
C ALA A 17 -14.98 4.36 -6.63
N SER A 18 -14.12 4.24 -7.63
CA SER A 18 -14.27 3.24 -8.68
C SER A 18 -13.90 1.84 -8.15
N PRO A 19 -14.25 0.76 -8.86
CA PRO A 19 -13.76 -0.57 -8.48
C PRO A 19 -12.25 -0.65 -8.37
N GLU A 20 -11.52 0.05 -9.22
CA GLU A 20 -10.06 0.11 -9.21
C GLU A 20 -9.55 0.82 -7.95
N ASP A 21 -10.21 1.91 -7.56
CA ASP A 21 -9.88 2.61 -6.32
C ASP A 21 -10.10 1.74 -5.10
N LEU A 22 -11.20 0.98 -5.07
CA LEU A 22 -11.50 0.07 -3.97
C LEU A 22 -10.47 -1.06 -3.90
N TYR A 23 -10.04 -1.57 -5.04
CA TYR A 23 -8.99 -2.59 -5.10
C TYR A 23 -7.67 -2.06 -4.52
N LEU A 24 -7.24 -0.87 -4.96
CA LEU A 24 -6.02 -0.24 -4.43
C LEU A 24 -6.16 0.06 -2.94
N LEU A 25 -7.31 0.56 -2.52
CA LEU A 25 -7.55 0.85 -1.11
C LEU A 25 -7.47 -0.41 -0.27
N SER A 26 -8.02 -1.53 -0.74
CA SER A 26 -7.97 -2.78 0.01
C SER A 26 -6.53 -3.23 0.26
N LEU A 27 -5.66 -3.13 -0.74
CA LEU A 27 -4.25 -3.49 -0.62
C LEU A 27 -3.51 -2.54 0.32
N LEU A 28 -3.70 -1.25 0.11
CA LEU A 28 -3.05 -0.21 0.91
C LEU A 28 -3.50 -0.27 2.38
N ASN A 29 -4.80 -0.40 2.60
CA ASN A 29 -5.35 -0.49 3.94
C ASN A 29 -4.89 -1.76 4.66
N CYS A 30 -4.75 -2.87 3.95
CA CYS A 30 -4.23 -4.10 4.53
C CYS A 30 -2.81 -3.90 5.07
N LEU A 31 -1.95 -3.25 4.29
CA LEU A 31 -0.57 -2.97 4.71
C LEU A 31 -0.53 -2.02 5.91
N ILE A 32 -1.30 -0.93 5.86
CA ILE A 32 -1.35 0.07 6.93
C ILE A 32 -1.91 -0.54 8.22
N ALA A 33 -3.02 -1.26 8.13
CA ALA A 33 -3.64 -1.87 9.30
C ALA A 33 -2.73 -2.93 9.92
N THR A 34 -2.08 -3.75 9.10
CA THR A 34 -1.14 -4.76 9.58
C THR A 34 0.05 -4.11 10.26
N PHE A 35 0.58 -3.02 9.68
CA PHE A 35 1.68 -2.27 10.30
C PHE A 35 1.26 -1.72 11.67
N LYS A 36 0.08 -1.12 11.76
CA LYS A 36 -0.41 -0.57 13.04
C LYS A 36 -0.50 -1.62 14.12
N VAL A 37 -1.00 -2.80 13.80
CA VAL A 37 -1.10 -3.90 14.77
C VAL A 37 0.29 -4.32 15.24
N PHE A 38 1.23 -4.51 14.34
CA PHE A 38 2.59 -4.93 14.71
C PHE A 38 3.37 -3.84 15.43
N ALA A 39 3.18 -2.58 15.05
CA ALA A 39 3.80 -1.46 15.75
C ALA A 39 3.32 -1.37 17.18
N GLU A 40 2.03 -1.55 17.42
CA GLU A 40 1.45 -1.57 18.75
C GLU A 40 2.01 -2.72 19.58
N LYS A 41 2.02 -3.94 19.02
CA LYS A 41 2.57 -5.12 19.72
C LYS A 41 4.04 -5.00 20.03
N SER A 42 4.81 -4.34 19.17
CA SER A 42 6.25 -4.14 19.33
C SER A 42 6.58 -2.89 20.11
N LYS A 43 5.58 -2.11 20.49
CA LYS A 43 5.74 -0.83 21.19
C LYS A 43 6.61 0.15 20.41
N LEU A 44 6.42 0.20 19.09
CA LEU A 44 7.08 1.17 18.23
C LEU A 44 6.23 2.43 18.13
N GLY A 45 6.77 3.54 18.64
CA GLY A 45 6.15 4.84 18.43
C GLY A 45 6.57 5.46 17.11
N TYR A 46 5.67 6.20 16.48
CA TYR A 46 5.92 6.94 15.26
C TYR A 46 4.87 8.06 15.12
N GLU A 47 5.17 9.05 14.30
CA GLU A 47 4.27 10.19 14.14
C GLU A 47 3.05 9.84 13.27
N ARG A 48 3.30 9.34 12.06
CA ARG A 48 2.23 8.94 11.14
C ARG A 48 2.76 8.03 10.04
N LEU A 49 1.87 7.38 9.35
CA LEU A 49 2.17 6.55 8.19
C LEU A 49 1.28 6.98 7.03
N ASP A 50 1.87 7.51 5.98
CA ASP A 50 1.16 7.91 4.77
C ASP A 50 1.35 6.84 3.69
N GLY A 51 0.28 6.55 2.97
CA GLY A 51 0.32 5.54 1.92
C GLY A 51 -0.13 6.08 0.58
N PHE A 52 0.55 5.63 -0.47
CA PHE A 52 0.26 5.98 -1.86
C PHE A 52 0.26 4.71 -2.69
N ALA A 53 -0.70 4.59 -3.59
CA ALA A 53 -0.78 3.42 -4.46
C ALA A 53 -1.14 3.86 -5.87
N ASN A 54 -0.54 3.20 -6.86
CA ASN A 54 -0.99 3.32 -8.23
C ASN A 54 -1.15 1.95 -8.87
N LEU A 55 -2.11 1.86 -9.78
CA LEU A 55 -2.43 0.65 -10.53
C LEU A 55 -2.25 0.95 -12.00
N ASN A 56 -1.44 0.17 -12.67
CA ASN A 56 -1.25 0.26 -14.10
C ASN A 56 -2.07 -0.82 -14.80
N LEU A 57 -2.90 -0.40 -15.75
CA LEU A 57 -3.73 -1.28 -16.56
C LEU A 57 -3.13 -1.41 -17.95
N ILE A 58 -3.26 -2.62 -18.51
CA ILE A 58 -3.00 -2.85 -19.93
C ILE A 58 -4.35 -3.04 -20.61
N GLN A 59 -4.58 -2.28 -21.68
CA GLN A 59 -5.76 -2.48 -22.51
C GLN A 59 -5.33 -3.18 -23.80
N GLU A 60 -5.86 -4.38 -24.00
CA GLU A 60 -5.58 -5.16 -25.20
C GLU A 60 -6.32 -4.59 -26.42
N PRO A 61 -5.85 -4.84 -27.66
CA PRO A 61 -6.56 -4.43 -28.87
C PRO A 61 -7.99 -4.96 -28.96
N SER A 62 -8.28 -6.09 -28.28
CA SER A 62 -9.62 -6.67 -28.19
C SER A 62 -10.58 -5.85 -27.32
N GLY A 63 -10.08 -4.84 -26.61
CA GLY A 63 -10.88 -4.04 -25.69
C GLY A 63 -10.86 -4.55 -24.25
N VAL A 64 -10.28 -5.72 -24.00
CA VAL A 64 -10.17 -6.28 -22.64
C VAL A 64 -9.04 -5.57 -21.91
N SER A 65 -9.31 -5.14 -20.67
CA SER A 65 -8.31 -4.53 -19.80
C SER A 65 -7.92 -5.51 -18.71
N SER A 66 -6.64 -5.52 -18.35
CA SER A 66 -6.13 -6.33 -17.24
C SER A 66 -5.15 -5.53 -16.41
N PHE A 67 -4.94 -5.97 -15.16
CA PHE A 67 -3.99 -5.32 -14.27
C PHE A 67 -2.57 -5.75 -14.63
N LYS A 68 -1.69 -4.77 -14.87
CA LYS A 68 -0.29 -5.03 -15.16
C LYS A 68 0.51 -5.17 -13.86
N ASN A 69 0.48 -4.13 -13.06
CA ASN A 69 1.22 -4.08 -11.79
C ASN A 69 0.67 -2.97 -10.90
N ILE A 70 0.98 -3.08 -9.63
CA ILE A 70 0.62 -2.10 -8.60
C ILE A 70 1.90 -1.65 -7.93
N ASN A 71 2.05 -0.34 -7.76
CA ASN A 71 3.15 0.24 -6.99
C ASN A 71 2.59 0.89 -5.74
N ILE A 72 3.14 0.53 -4.59
CA ILE A 72 2.73 1.08 -3.30
C ILE A 72 3.95 1.73 -2.65
N LYS A 73 3.75 2.97 -2.19
CA LYS A 73 4.75 3.70 -1.43
C LYS A 73 4.17 4.00 -0.06
N LEU A 74 4.92 3.68 0.99
CA LEU A 74 4.54 3.92 2.37
C LEU A 74 5.62 4.78 3.02
N GLU A 75 5.22 5.91 3.58
CA GLU A 75 6.13 6.84 4.23
C GLU A 75 5.86 6.84 5.73
N LEU A 76 6.84 6.35 6.51
CA LEU A 76 6.76 6.33 7.96
C LEU A 76 7.52 7.53 8.52
N PHE A 77 6.82 8.37 9.29
CA PHE A 77 7.38 9.60 9.83
C PHE A 77 7.83 9.43 11.27
N SER A 78 9.08 9.77 11.52
CA SER A 78 9.70 9.87 12.85
C SER A 78 9.49 8.63 13.71
N PRO A 79 9.89 7.44 13.26
CA PRO A 79 9.84 6.26 14.12
C PRO A 79 10.86 6.39 15.25
N GLU A 80 10.48 5.94 16.46
CA GLU A 80 11.37 5.98 17.62
C GLU A 80 12.59 5.07 17.46
N ASN A 81 12.44 4.00 16.67
CA ASN A 81 13.51 3.03 16.45
C ASN A 81 13.51 2.59 15.00
N ARG A 82 14.49 3.07 14.24
CA ARG A 82 14.59 2.81 12.81
C ARG A 82 14.79 1.32 12.50
N VAL A 83 15.65 0.64 13.25
CA VAL A 83 15.92 -0.78 13.02
C VAL A 83 14.66 -1.61 13.26
N LYS A 84 13.93 -1.32 14.32
CA LYS A 84 12.66 -1.99 14.61
C LYS A 84 11.64 -1.73 13.51
N ALA A 85 11.56 -0.50 13.01
CA ALA A 85 10.66 -0.15 11.91
C ALA A 85 10.97 -0.98 10.66
N GLU A 86 12.23 -1.08 10.28
CA GLU A 86 12.65 -1.86 9.11
C GLU A 86 12.30 -3.35 9.25
N ARG A 87 12.45 -3.91 10.43
CA ARG A 87 12.03 -5.29 10.70
C ARG A 87 10.52 -5.46 10.53
N LEU A 88 9.75 -4.47 10.99
CA LEU A 88 8.29 -4.51 10.85
C LEU A 88 7.87 -4.44 9.40
N PHE A 89 8.57 -3.68 8.55
CA PHE A 89 8.25 -3.61 7.13
C PHE A 89 8.25 -5.00 6.50
N ASN A 90 9.30 -5.77 6.74
CA ASN A 90 9.40 -7.13 6.21
C ASN A 90 8.30 -8.03 6.75
N LYS A 91 8.01 -7.92 8.04
CA LYS A 91 6.97 -8.72 8.67
C LYS A 91 5.57 -8.38 8.12
N VAL A 92 5.29 -7.10 7.92
CA VAL A 92 4.03 -6.63 7.36
C VAL A 92 3.82 -7.21 5.96
N GLU A 93 4.83 -7.16 5.10
CA GLU A 93 4.73 -7.70 3.75
C GLU A 93 4.46 -9.20 3.76
N SER A 94 5.11 -9.94 4.66
CA SER A 94 4.93 -11.39 4.74
C SER A 94 3.58 -11.80 5.33
N GLN A 95 2.97 -10.94 6.16
CA GLN A 95 1.72 -11.25 6.88
C GLN A 95 0.47 -10.58 6.31
N SER A 96 0.61 -9.73 5.30
CA SER A 96 -0.53 -9.01 4.73
C SER A 96 -1.35 -9.94 3.85
N MET A 97 -2.50 -10.37 4.38
CA MET A 97 -3.34 -11.39 3.75
C MET A 97 -3.79 -11.01 2.34
N ILE A 98 -4.32 -9.82 2.15
CA ILE A 98 -4.85 -9.41 0.86
C ILE A 98 -3.72 -9.26 -0.17
N VAL A 99 -2.61 -8.65 0.22
CA VAL A 99 -1.46 -8.48 -0.67
C VAL A 99 -0.92 -9.84 -1.13
N ASN A 100 -0.87 -10.82 -0.22
CA ASN A 100 -0.36 -12.15 -0.52
C ASN A 100 -1.38 -13.02 -1.29
N SER A 101 -2.60 -12.55 -1.44
CA SER A 101 -3.68 -13.30 -2.10
C SER A 101 -3.93 -12.85 -3.54
N VAL A 102 -3.36 -11.73 -3.96
CA VAL A 102 -3.55 -11.24 -5.33
C VAL A 102 -2.47 -11.80 -6.26
N THR A 103 -2.85 -12.00 -7.52
CA THR A 103 -1.92 -12.49 -8.54
C THR A 103 -1.22 -11.35 -9.28
N THR A 104 -1.76 -10.15 -9.20
CA THR A 104 -1.13 -8.95 -9.78
C THR A 104 0.19 -8.68 -9.09
N LYS A 105 1.22 -8.32 -9.86
CA LYS A 105 2.52 -7.96 -9.29
C LYS A 105 2.37 -6.70 -8.46
N VAL A 106 2.79 -6.76 -7.19
CA VAL A 106 2.74 -5.64 -6.24
C VAL A 106 4.16 -5.31 -5.81
N ASP A 107 4.59 -4.09 -6.12
CA ASP A 107 5.89 -3.57 -5.68
C ASP A 107 5.64 -2.61 -4.51
N ILE A 108 6.27 -2.89 -3.38
CA ILE A 108 6.09 -2.12 -2.14
C ILE A 108 7.39 -1.43 -1.79
N ASN A 109 7.33 -0.12 -1.59
CA ASN A 109 8.47 0.69 -1.22
C ASN A 109 8.19 1.41 0.10
N TRP A 110 8.99 1.12 1.12
CA TRP A 110 8.91 1.74 2.43
C TRP A 110 9.97 2.84 2.54
N ILE A 111 9.55 4.01 3.01
CA ILE A 111 10.44 5.16 3.18
C ILE A 111 10.30 5.65 4.61
N ILE A 112 11.44 5.83 5.30
CA ILE A 112 11.47 6.43 6.63
C ILE A 112 11.84 7.90 6.47
N LYS A 113 11.02 8.77 7.03
CA LYS A 113 11.25 10.21 7.08
C LYS A 113 11.42 10.64 8.53
N GLU A 114 12.47 11.38 8.79
CA GLU A 114 12.80 11.86 10.13
C GLU A 114 12.03 13.15 10.51
#